data_8a1802f51c2057ef2d2e11d104cbbb58
#
_entry.id   8a1802f51c2057ef2d2e11d104cbbb58
#
_cell.length_a   1.000
_cell.length_b   1.000
_cell.length_c   1.000
_cell.angle_alpha   90.00
_cell.angle_beta   90.00
_cell.angle_gamma   90.00
#
_symmetry.space_group_name_H-M   'P 1'
#
loop_
_entity.id
_entity.type
_entity.pdbx_description
1 polymer ?
#
loop_
_entity_poly.entity_id
_entity_poly.type
_entity_poly.pdbx_seq_one_letter_code
_entity_poly.pdbx_strand_id
1 'polypeptide(L)'
;MSAYYAADATAPVTGQSTPAPVLVAFAGPAPQSRLTVAFRILLAIPQLIVLWLLGVAAGVITIIGWFGALFTGRLPVFAADFLTGYLRWLSRVYAYNYLLTDAYPPFTLDDADYPVRLAVTPGRLNRLAVLFRFFLLIPCWIVQAVVSYGALTIFMFVTWLIVLVTGQMPDAIHQGLAAVLRYQVRTLGFATMLTSAYPGGLFGDPQAQPGYGVQPGYGVQPGYGVQPEYAQAGYGAPAAGPAGGVSWRLVLSAAARKLVILFIVLGVVLAAVNGAVQAALAGNSVSALSAAKQVVADIGPSRDALDNYSANVQACNNQLSCVEGVDRKVAATLNTFAAELRGIAMPSQATTANAALAAAVSDTAAKFAELSTAPSATKYISEAQASGLQQSVDKINQAYDNLGTALSS
;
A
#
# COMPACT_ATOMS: atom_id res chain seq x y z
N MET A 1 -7.78 -77.84 -16.39
CA MET A 1 -7.77 -77.61 -14.95
C MET A 1 -7.42 -76.17 -14.71
N SER A 2 -8.44 -75.41 -14.38
CA SER A 2 -8.46 -73.93 -14.25
C SER A 2 -8.01 -73.58 -12.83
N ALA A 3 -7.02 -72.69 -12.69
CA ALA A 3 -6.69 -72.05 -11.43
C ALA A 3 -7.03 -70.57 -11.54
N TYR A 4 -8.13 -70.24 -10.92
CA TYR A 4 -8.60 -68.87 -10.68
C TYR A 4 -7.66 -68.19 -9.67
N TYR A 5 -6.99 -67.13 -10.10
CA TYR A 5 -6.41 -66.18 -9.17
C TYR A 5 -7.48 -65.21 -8.74
N ALA A 6 -7.89 -65.32 -7.49
CA ALA A 6 -8.67 -64.29 -6.81
C ALA A 6 -7.82 -63.05 -6.63
N ALA A 7 -8.14 -61.97 -7.31
CA ALA A 7 -7.56 -60.67 -7.08
C ALA A 7 -8.06 -60.15 -5.73
N ASP A 8 -7.15 -59.95 -4.82
CA ASP A 8 -7.35 -59.37 -3.50
C ASP A 8 -7.75 -57.89 -3.67
N ALA A 9 -9.01 -57.59 -3.44
CA ALA A 9 -9.62 -56.29 -3.60
C ALA A 9 -9.69 -55.55 -2.25
N THR A 10 -8.52 -55.22 -1.67
CA THR A 10 -8.43 -54.35 -0.49
C THR A 10 -7.15 -53.55 -0.46
N ALA A 11 -6.99 -52.63 -1.40
CA ALA A 11 -6.11 -51.51 -1.19
C ALA A 11 -6.99 -50.25 -0.97
N PRO A 12 -6.92 -49.61 0.18
CA PRO A 12 -7.60 -48.34 0.36
C PRO A 12 -6.98 -47.29 -0.59
N VAL A 13 -7.73 -46.89 -1.59
CA VAL A 13 -7.38 -45.75 -2.47
C VAL A 13 -7.51 -44.47 -1.65
N THR A 14 -6.56 -44.21 -0.77
CA THR A 14 -6.33 -42.88 -0.19
C THR A 14 -5.42 -42.08 -1.11
N GLY A 15 -5.78 -41.98 -2.37
CA GLY A 15 -5.17 -41.05 -3.31
C GLY A 15 -5.71 -39.64 -3.06
N GLN A 16 -5.20 -38.93 -2.07
CA GLN A 16 -5.32 -37.50 -2.04
C GLN A 16 -4.57 -36.96 -3.26
N SER A 17 -5.30 -36.62 -4.33
CA SER A 17 -4.73 -35.96 -5.49
C SER A 17 -4.08 -34.67 -5.02
N THR A 18 -2.77 -34.57 -5.15
CA THR A 18 -2.02 -33.36 -4.83
C THR A 18 -2.64 -32.18 -5.59
N PRO A 19 -2.99 -31.08 -4.91
CA PRO A 19 -3.63 -29.94 -5.55
C PRO A 19 -2.77 -29.42 -6.71
N ALA A 20 -3.33 -29.33 -7.91
CA ALA A 20 -2.63 -28.82 -9.08
C ALA A 20 -2.41 -27.30 -8.96
N PRO A 21 -1.18 -26.80 -9.03
CA PRO A 21 -0.92 -25.37 -9.03
C PRO A 21 -1.38 -24.73 -10.35
N VAL A 22 -1.59 -23.41 -10.32
CA VAL A 22 -1.71 -22.64 -11.57
C VAL A 22 -0.38 -22.66 -12.30
N LEU A 23 -0.37 -23.16 -13.53
CA LEU A 23 0.81 -23.21 -14.37
C LEU A 23 0.88 -21.97 -15.26
N VAL A 24 2.03 -21.31 -15.29
CA VAL A 24 2.30 -20.17 -16.17
C VAL A 24 3.55 -20.49 -16.96
N ALA A 25 3.43 -20.46 -18.27
CA ALA A 25 4.52 -20.70 -19.20
C ALA A 25 4.97 -19.38 -19.81
N PHE A 26 6.27 -19.27 -20.05
CA PHE A 26 6.90 -18.09 -20.66
C PHE A 26 7.74 -18.52 -21.85
N ALA A 27 7.69 -17.70 -22.92
CA ALA A 27 8.73 -17.72 -23.95
C ALA A 27 10.01 -17.11 -23.37
N GLY A 28 11.17 -17.50 -23.92
CA GLY A 28 12.45 -16.87 -23.59
C GLY A 28 12.48 -15.40 -24.00
N PRO A 29 13.51 -14.65 -23.53
CA PRO A 29 13.70 -13.27 -23.94
C PRO A 29 13.88 -13.16 -25.45
N ALA A 30 13.16 -12.24 -26.08
CA ALA A 30 13.20 -11.94 -27.49
C ALA A 30 13.55 -10.46 -27.72
N PRO A 31 14.09 -10.11 -28.92
CA PRO A 31 14.29 -8.71 -29.29
C PRO A 31 12.99 -7.92 -29.22
N GLN A 32 13.06 -6.69 -28.69
CA GLN A 32 11.94 -5.79 -28.57
C GLN A 32 12.17 -4.50 -29.36
N SER A 33 11.11 -3.98 -29.94
CA SER A 33 11.14 -2.71 -30.66
C SER A 33 11.34 -1.56 -29.65
N ARG A 34 12.38 -0.74 -29.87
CA ARG A 34 12.65 0.42 -29.02
C ARG A 34 11.49 1.40 -28.98
N LEU A 35 10.75 1.52 -30.10
CA LEU A 35 9.60 2.40 -30.18
C LEU A 35 8.43 1.90 -29.31
N THR A 36 8.11 0.61 -29.38
CA THR A 36 7.08 0.01 -28.52
C THR A 36 7.47 0.08 -27.06
N VAL A 37 8.75 -0.12 -26.71
CA VAL A 37 9.28 0.01 -25.37
C VAL A 37 9.16 1.46 -24.87
N ALA A 38 9.50 2.47 -25.68
CA ALA A 38 9.38 3.89 -25.32
C ALA A 38 7.94 4.28 -25.00
N PHE A 39 6.98 3.85 -25.82
CA PHE A 39 5.57 4.20 -25.67
C PHE A 39 4.74 3.15 -24.91
N ARG A 40 5.39 2.17 -24.29
CA ARG A 40 4.73 1.00 -23.68
C ARG A 40 3.66 1.38 -22.66
N ILE A 41 3.93 2.35 -21.81
CA ILE A 41 2.97 2.82 -20.79
C ILE A 41 1.71 3.36 -21.49
N LEU A 42 1.87 4.16 -22.52
CA LEU A 42 0.76 4.72 -23.29
C LEU A 42 -0.05 3.62 -24.01
N LEU A 43 0.65 2.67 -24.64
CA LEU A 43 0.03 1.53 -25.30
C LEU A 43 -0.68 0.58 -24.32
N ALA A 44 -0.26 0.54 -23.07
CA ALA A 44 -0.89 -0.28 -22.03
C ALA A 44 -2.19 0.31 -21.50
N ILE A 45 -2.43 1.63 -21.61
CA ILE A 45 -3.60 2.31 -21.02
C ILE A 45 -4.91 1.61 -21.40
N PRO A 46 -5.25 1.34 -22.67
CA PRO A 46 -6.53 0.71 -23.00
C PRO A 46 -6.65 -0.70 -22.40
N GLN A 47 -5.56 -1.46 -22.34
CA GLN A 47 -5.54 -2.77 -21.70
C GLN A 47 -5.80 -2.68 -20.19
N LEU A 48 -5.18 -1.69 -19.53
CA LEU A 48 -5.33 -1.48 -18.08
C LEU A 48 -6.76 -1.05 -17.72
N ILE A 49 -7.40 -0.21 -18.55
CA ILE A 49 -8.80 0.21 -18.34
C ILE A 49 -9.73 -1.00 -18.42
N VAL A 50 -9.59 -1.82 -19.47
CA VAL A 50 -10.43 -3.02 -19.62
C VAL A 50 -10.13 -4.03 -18.51
N LEU A 51 -8.86 -4.22 -18.16
CA LEU A 51 -8.47 -5.13 -17.09
C LEU A 51 -9.01 -4.67 -15.73
N TRP A 52 -9.09 -3.37 -15.47
CA TRP A 52 -9.71 -2.82 -14.28
C TRP A 52 -11.21 -3.13 -14.22
N LEU A 53 -11.93 -2.91 -15.31
CA LEU A 53 -13.36 -3.25 -15.40
C LEU A 53 -13.62 -4.75 -15.20
N LEU A 54 -12.80 -5.59 -15.86
CA LEU A 54 -12.85 -7.05 -15.67
C LEU A 54 -12.47 -7.44 -14.24
N GLY A 55 -11.56 -6.71 -13.60
CA GLY A 55 -11.16 -6.91 -12.21
C GLY A 55 -12.30 -6.68 -11.23
N VAL A 56 -13.13 -5.65 -11.46
CA VAL A 56 -14.35 -5.41 -10.68
C VAL A 56 -15.31 -6.58 -10.83
N ALA A 57 -15.56 -7.02 -12.07
CA ALA A 57 -16.42 -8.18 -12.34
C ALA A 57 -15.86 -9.47 -11.71
N ALA A 58 -14.54 -9.69 -11.80
CA ALA A 58 -13.87 -10.83 -11.19
C ALA A 58 -13.98 -10.81 -9.65
N GLY A 59 -13.95 -9.63 -9.03
CA GLY A 59 -14.20 -9.48 -7.60
C GLY A 59 -15.59 -9.94 -7.20
N VAL A 60 -16.62 -9.49 -7.91
CA VAL A 60 -18.02 -9.89 -7.67
C VAL A 60 -18.19 -11.41 -7.87
N ILE A 61 -17.68 -11.94 -9.00
CA ILE A 61 -17.75 -13.38 -9.30
C ILE A 61 -16.98 -14.20 -8.27
N THR A 62 -15.87 -13.70 -7.75
CA THR A 62 -15.11 -14.36 -6.67
C THR A 62 -15.95 -14.47 -5.40
N ILE A 63 -16.68 -13.41 -5.02
CA ILE A 63 -17.57 -13.44 -3.84
C ILE A 63 -18.70 -14.48 -4.05
N ILE A 64 -19.35 -14.47 -5.20
CA ILE A 64 -20.39 -15.46 -5.53
C ILE A 64 -19.81 -16.87 -5.53
N GLY A 65 -18.64 -17.04 -6.14
CA GLY A 65 -17.90 -18.30 -6.18
C GLY A 65 -17.48 -18.79 -4.79
N TRP A 66 -17.15 -17.89 -3.88
CA TRP A 66 -16.79 -18.22 -2.50
C TRP A 66 -17.97 -18.88 -1.76
N PHE A 67 -19.19 -18.33 -1.88
CA PHE A 67 -20.37 -18.98 -1.33
C PHE A 67 -20.62 -20.34 -2.00
N GLY A 68 -20.55 -20.40 -3.34
CA GLY A 68 -20.69 -21.66 -4.07
C GLY A 68 -19.69 -22.73 -3.60
N ALA A 69 -18.42 -22.35 -3.50
CA ALA A 69 -17.34 -23.24 -3.05
C ALA A 69 -17.46 -23.66 -1.58
N LEU A 70 -17.97 -22.78 -0.71
CA LEU A 70 -18.18 -23.09 0.71
C LEU A 70 -19.25 -24.16 0.90
N PHE A 71 -20.34 -24.12 0.15
CA PHE A 71 -21.44 -25.08 0.28
C PHE A 71 -21.19 -26.37 -0.50
N THR A 72 -20.67 -26.29 -1.73
CA THR A 72 -20.49 -27.44 -2.62
C THR A 72 -19.11 -28.09 -2.53
N GLY A 73 -18.08 -27.38 -2.03
CA GLY A 73 -16.69 -27.81 -2.08
C GLY A 73 -16.08 -27.70 -3.49
N ARG A 74 -16.71 -26.98 -4.41
CA ARG A 74 -16.23 -26.72 -5.79
C ARG A 74 -16.60 -25.31 -6.22
N LEU A 75 -15.75 -24.71 -7.05
CA LEU A 75 -16.07 -23.43 -7.68
C LEU A 75 -17.14 -23.67 -8.76
N PRO A 76 -18.22 -22.88 -8.85
CA PRO A 76 -19.20 -22.98 -9.95
C PRO A 76 -18.52 -22.84 -11.31
N VAL A 77 -18.96 -23.60 -12.31
CA VAL A 77 -18.33 -23.68 -13.64
C VAL A 77 -18.22 -22.30 -14.29
N PHE A 78 -19.31 -21.52 -14.32
CA PHE A 78 -19.30 -20.16 -14.90
C PHE A 78 -18.27 -19.24 -14.23
N ALA A 79 -18.09 -19.38 -12.91
CA ALA A 79 -17.11 -18.59 -12.17
C ALA A 79 -15.68 -19.06 -12.49
N ALA A 80 -15.47 -20.36 -12.61
CA ALA A 80 -14.19 -20.94 -12.99
C ALA A 80 -13.76 -20.51 -14.40
N ASP A 81 -14.69 -20.52 -15.36
CA ASP A 81 -14.45 -20.10 -16.75
C ASP A 81 -14.06 -18.64 -16.82
N PHE A 82 -14.89 -17.77 -16.24
CA PHE A 82 -14.63 -16.32 -16.27
C PHE A 82 -13.33 -15.95 -15.55
N LEU A 83 -13.11 -16.48 -14.34
CA LEU A 83 -11.91 -16.18 -13.56
C LEU A 83 -10.63 -16.72 -14.23
N THR A 84 -10.70 -17.87 -14.91
CA THR A 84 -9.58 -18.38 -15.70
C THR A 84 -9.28 -17.46 -16.87
N GLY A 85 -10.30 -17.02 -17.62
CA GLY A 85 -10.15 -16.04 -18.70
C GLY A 85 -9.57 -14.71 -18.20
N TYR A 86 -10.04 -14.21 -17.08
CA TYR A 86 -9.49 -13.01 -16.43
C TYR A 86 -8.00 -13.17 -16.07
N LEU A 87 -7.60 -14.30 -15.48
CA LEU A 87 -6.20 -14.58 -15.16
C LEU A 87 -5.32 -14.69 -16.43
N ARG A 88 -5.85 -15.28 -17.50
CA ARG A 88 -5.17 -15.34 -18.79
C ARG A 88 -4.89 -13.94 -19.33
N TRP A 89 -5.90 -13.10 -19.37
CA TRP A 89 -5.72 -11.71 -19.83
C TRP A 89 -4.77 -10.92 -18.94
N LEU A 90 -4.96 -10.97 -17.62
CA LEU A 90 -4.10 -10.31 -16.63
C LEU A 90 -2.64 -10.73 -16.80
N SER A 91 -2.36 -12.04 -16.97
CA SER A 91 -1.00 -12.53 -17.14
C SER A 91 -0.33 -12.01 -18.43
N ARG A 92 -1.09 -11.87 -19.52
CA ARG A 92 -0.61 -11.29 -20.80
C ARG A 92 -0.32 -9.80 -20.65
N VAL A 93 -1.23 -9.03 -20.06
CA VAL A 93 -1.06 -7.58 -19.86
C VAL A 93 0.12 -7.29 -18.93
N TYR A 94 0.26 -8.06 -17.85
CA TYR A 94 1.39 -7.86 -16.92
C TYR A 94 2.71 -8.31 -17.54
N ALA A 95 2.73 -9.38 -18.34
CA ALA A 95 3.92 -9.79 -19.07
C ALA A 95 4.37 -8.71 -20.07
N TYR A 96 3.42 -8.09 -20.77
CA TYR A 96 3.70 -6.95 -21.65
C TYR A 96 4.27 -5.77 -20.85
N ASN A 97 3.65 -5.39 -19.74
CA ASN A 97 4.11 -4.28 -18.88
C ASN A 97 5.48 -4.55 -18.24
N TYR A 98 5.78 -5.81 -17.87
CA TYR A 98 7.07 -6.21 -17.30
C TYR A 98 8.16 -6.42 -18.38
N LEU A 99 7.90 -6.06 -19.62
CA LEU A 99 8.86 -6.18 -20.72
C LEU A 99 9.28 -7.65 -21.02
N LEU A 100 8.47 -8.63 -20.58
CA LEU A 100 8.74 -10.04 -20.86
C LEU A 100 8.48 -10.41 -22.33
N THR A 101 7.70 -9.61 -23.04
CA THR A 101 7.39 -9.77 -24.45
C THR A 101 7.09 -8.42 -25.11
N ASP A 102 7.34 -8.31 -26.41
CA ASP A 102 6.96 -7.15 -27.24
C ASP A 102 5.59 -7.32 -27.91
N ALA A 103 5.04 -8.53 -27.91
CA ALA A 103 3.72 -8.80 -28.49
C ALA A 103 2.63 -8.06 -27.70
N TYR A 104 1.79 -7.30 -28.42
CA TYR A 104 0.65 -6.61 -27.80
C TYR A 104 -0.40 -7.61 -27.32
N PRO A 105 -0.93 -7.50 -26.08
CA PRO A 105 -1.91 -8.45 -25.57
C PRO A 105 -3.22 -8.42 -26.37
N PRO A 106 -3.75 -9.58 -26.81
CA PRO A 106 -5.03 -9.64 -27.49
C PRO A 106 -6.17 -9.37 -26.51
N PHE A 107 -7.23 -8.67 -26.97
CA PHE A 107 -8.43 -8.38 -26.20
C PHE A 107 -9.37 -9.61 -26.19
N THR A 108 -8.97 -10.68 -25.50
CA THR A 108 -9.77 -11.89 -25.37
C THR A 108 -9.54 -12.59 -24.02
N LEU A 109 -10.58 -13.19 -23.49
CA LEU A 109 -10.55 -14.06 -22.32
C LEU A 109 -10.12 -15.48 -22.66
N ASP A 110 -10.23 -15.86 -23.93
CA ASP A 110 -9.91 -17.19 -24.40
C ASP A 110 -8.40 -17.46 -24.43
N ASP A 111 -8.04 -18.72 -24.62
CA ASP A 111 -6.65 -19.07 -24.89
C ASP A 111 -6.26 -18.54 -26.27
N ALA A 112 -5.12 -17.84 -26.33
CA ALA A 112 -4.59 -17.25 -27.54
C ALA A 112 -3.14 -17.67 -27.73
N ASP A 113 -2.68 -17.68 -28.96
CA ASP A 113 -1.27 -17.89 -29.25
C ASP A 113 -0.47 -16.65 -28.86
N TYR A 114 0.09 -16.71 -27.65
CA TYR A 114 0.80 -15.60 -27.02
C TYR A 114 2.01 -16.12 -26.25
N PRO A 115 3.11 -15.36 -26.15
CA PRO A 115 4.36 -15.77 -25.49
C PRO A 115 4.20 -16.11 -23.98
N VAL A 116 3.09 -15.75 -23.38
CA VAL A 116 2.75 -16.15 -22.02
C VAL A 116 1.43 -16.91 -22.02
N ARG A 117 1.45 -18.14 -21.50
CA ARG A 117 0.30 -19.04 -21.46
C ARG A 117 -0.02 -19.43 -20.03
N LEU A 118 -1.31 -19.62 -19.77
CA LEU A 118 -1.84 -20.02 -18.48
C LEU A 118 -2.63 -21.33 -18.60
N ALA A 119 -2.34 -22.28 -17.74
CA ALA A 119 -3.15 -23.48 -17.56
C ALA A 119 -3.63 -23.58 -16.12
N VAL A 120 -4.94 -23.81 -15.96
CA VAL A 120 -5.60 -23.98 -14.67
C VAL A 120 -6.41 -25.25 -14.71
N THR A 121 -6.31 -26.06 -13.65
CA THR A 121 -7.13 -27.25 -13.48
C THR A 121 -7.94 -27.08 -12.19
N PRO A 122 -9.18 -26.56 -12.26
CA PRO A 122 -10.05 -26.45 -11.10
C PRO A 122 -10.33 -27.83 -10.49
N GLY A 123 -10.19 -27.93 -9.19
CA GLY A 123 -10.34 -29.17 -8.45
C GLY A 123 -11.29 -29.05 -7.27
N ARG A 124 -11.37 -30.10 -6.45
CA ARG A 124 -12.07 -30.05 -5.17
C ARG A 124 -11.37 -29.08 -4.21
N LEU A 125 -12.17 -28.30 -3.50
CA LEU A 125 -11.73 -27.35 -2.50
C LEU A 125 -12.10 -27.86 -1.10
N ASN A 126 -11.18 -27.72 -0.17
CA ASN A 126 -11.49 -27.94 1.25
C ASN A 126 -12.34 -26.77 1.76
N ARG A 127 -13.57 -27.03 2.20
CA ARG A 127 -14.52 -26.03 2.68
C ARG A 127 -13.98 -25.20 3.83
N LEU A 128 -13.23 -25.82 4.75
CA LEU A 128 -12.58 -25.10 5.85
C LEU A 128 -11.49 -24.14 5.33
N ALA A 129 -10.69 -24.60 4.38
CA ALA A 129 -9.70 -23.75 3.74
C ALA A 129 -10.35 -22.60 2.92
N VAL A 130 -11.52 -22.83 2.32
CA VAL A 130 -12.30 -21.79 1.65
C VAL A 130 -12.81 -20.75 2.67
N LEU A 131 -13.31 -21.18 3.82
CA LEU A 131 -13.78 -20.29 4.89
C LEU A 131 -12.65 -19.38 5.40
N PHE A 132 -11.49 -19.95 5.68
CA PHE A 132 -10.33 -19.24 6.21
C PHE A 132 -9.39 -18.71 5.12
N ARG A 133 -9.83 -18.69 3.85
CA ARG A 133 -8.96 -18.32 2.71
C ARG A 133 -8.38 -16.94 2.82
N PHE A 134 -9.14 -15.98 3.32
CA PHE A 134 -8.65 -14.62 3.55
C PHE A 134 -7.43 -14.59 4.48
N PHE A 135 -7.48 -15.33 5.59
CA PHE A 135 -6.36 -15.42 6.54
C PHE A 135 -5.16 -16.15 5.92
N LEU A 136 -5.40 -17.19 5.13
CA LEU A 136 -4.35 -17.91 4.42
C LEU A 136 -3.66 -17.06 3.34
N LEU A 137 -4.33 -16.03 2.82
CA LEU A 137 -3.78 -15.10 1.84
C LEU A 137 -2.88 -14.04 2.45
N ILE A 138 -3.02 -13.70 3.74
CA ILE A 138 -2.25 -12.64 4.39
C ILE A 138 -0.73 -12.82 4.17
N PRO A 139 -0.11 -13.97 4.47
CA PRO A 139 1.32 -14.15 4.23
C PRO A 139 1.70 -14.07 2.76
N CYS A 140 0.84 -14.56 1.84
CA CYS A 140 1.09 -14.46 0.41
C CYS A 140 1.06 -13.01 -0.07
N TRP A 141 0.11 -12.21 0.42
CA TRP A 141 0.01 -10.79 0.09
C TRP A 141 1.18 -9.98 0.63
N ILE A 142 1.67 -10.31 1.84
CA ILE A 142 2.87 -9.66 2.39
C ILE A 142 4.06 -9.95 1.49
N VAL A 143 4.31 -11.21 1.14
CA VAL A 143 5.40 -11.59 0.23
C VAL A 143 5.23 -10.92 -1.12
N GLN A 144 4.03 -10.95 -1.68
CA GLN A 144 3.74 -10.31 -2.98
C GLN A 144 3.97 -8.80 -2.92
N ALA A 145 3.49 -8.13 -1.88
CA ALA A 145 3.69 -6.69 -1.70
C ALA A 145 5.17 -6.33 -1.64
N VAL A 146 5.94 -7.02 -0.79
CA VAL A 146 7.39 -6.80 -0.64
C VAL A 146 8.12 -7.01 -1.97
N VAL A 147 7.89 -8.15 -2.64
CA VAL A 147 8.58 -8.49 -3.89
C VAL A 147 8.17 -7.54 -5.02
N SER A 148 6.88 -7.25 -5.15
CA SER A 148 6.39 -6.35 -6.20
C SER A 148 6.86 -4.91 -5.97
N TYR A 149 6.84 -4.42 -4.72
CA TYR A 149 7.31 -3.07 -4.40
C TYR A 149 8.79 -2.91 -4.73
N GLY A 150 9.64 -3.88 -4.34
CA GLY A 150 11.06 -3.88 -4.66
C GLY A 150 11.35 -4.01 -6.16
N ALA A 151 10.62 -4.90 -6.87
CA ALA A 151 10.81 -5.13 -8.30
C ALA A 151 10.28 -3.98 -9.17
N LEU A 152 9.14 -3.39 -8.80
CA LEU A 152 8.42 -2.46 -9.69
C LEU A 152 8.84 -1.00 -9.51
N THR A 153 9.33 -0.59 -8.34
CA THR A 153 9.57 0.83 -8.06
C THR A 153 10.83 1.36 -8.77
N ILE A 154 11.98 0.82 -8.46
CA ILE A 154 13.26 1.31 -9.01
C ILE A 154 13.74 0.42 -10.15
N PHE A 155 13.60 -0.91 -9.97
CA PHE A 155 14.17 -1.88 -10.88
C PHE A 155 13.46 -1.89 -12.24
N MET A 156 12.15 -1.67 -12.27
CA MET A 156 11.39 -1.61 -13.52
C MET A 156 11.83 -0.44 -14.41
N PHE A 157 12.11 0.72 -13.80
CA PHE A 157 12.64 1.87 -14.54
C PHE A 157 14.03 1.57 -15.14
N VAL A 158 14.92 0.97 -14.36
CA VAL A 158 16.26 0.57 -14.85
C VAL A 158 16.14 -0.46 -15.97
N THR A 159 15.26 -1.45 -15.80
CA THR A 159 15.01 -2.47 -16.83
C THR A 159 14.47 -1.84 -18.12
N TRP A 160 13.51 -0.91 -18.00
CA TRP A 160 12.96 -0.18 -19.14
C TRP A 160 14.07 0.58 -19.90
N LEU A 161 14.96 1.25 -19.18
CA LEU A 161 16.08 1.97 -19.79
C LEU A 161 17.05 1.02 -20.49
N ILE A 162 17.38 -0.13 -19.88
CA ILE A 162 18.24 -1.14 -20.50
C ILE A 162 17.62 -1.64 -21.80
N VAL A 163 16.34 -2.03 -21.78
CA VAL A 163 15.66 -2.58 -22.97
C VAL A 163 15.48 -1.49 -24.05
N LEU A 164 15.23 -0.24 -23.66
CA LEU A 164 15.12 0.89 -24.59
C LEU A 164 16.44 1.11 -25.35
N VAL A 165 17.57 1.02 -24.67
CA VAL A 165 18.90 1.24 -25.29
C VAL A 165 19.35 0.02 -26.08
N THR A 166 19.25 -1.18 -25.49
CA THR A 166 19.79 -2.41 -26.07
C THR A 166 18.84 -3.11 -27.06
N GLY A 167 17.52 -2.91 -26.91
CA GLY A 167 16.49 -3.66 -27.62
C GLY A 167 16.30 -5.08 -27.12
N GLN A 168 16.95 -5.46 -26.02
CA GLN A 168 16.90 -6.82 -25.46
C GLN A 168 16.89 -6.78 -23.93
N MET A 169 16.15 -7.72 -23.32
CA MET A 169 16.15 -7.89 -21.87
C MET A 169 17.20 -8.95 -21.49
N PRO A 170 18.11 -8.67 -20.54
CA PRO A 170 19.02 -9.68 -20.01
C PRO A 170 18.27 -10.88 -19.40
N ASP A 171 18.77 -12.10 -19.67
CA ASP A 171 18.14 -13.37 -19.25
C ASP A 171 17.83 -13.41 -17.73
N ALA A 172 18.76 -12.95 -16.90
CA ALA A 172 18.57 -12.96 -15.45
C ALA A 172 17.40 -12.06 -15.01
N ILE A 173 17.24 -10.91 -15.66
CA ILE A 173 16.13 -9.97 -15.40
C ILE A 173 14.82 -10.57 -15.87
N HIS A 174 14.79 -11.12 -17.08
CA HIS A 174 13.63 -11.80 -17.63
C HIS A 174 13.15 -12.92 -16.72
N GLN A 175 14.04 -13.82 -16.28
CA GLN A 175 13.72 -14.91 -15.37
C GLN A 175 13.22 -14.40 -14.01
N GLY A 176 13.83 -13.34 -13.45
CA GLY A 176 13.42 -12.74 -12.18
C GLY A 176 12.02 -12.15 -12.24
N LEU A 177 11.72 -11.34 -13.28
CA LEU A 177 10.40 -10.74 -13.47
C LEU A 177 9.34 -11.80 -13.83
N ALA A 178 9.69 -12.84 -14.60
CA ALA A 178 8.81 -13.97 -14.87
C ALA A 178 8.45 -14.73 -13.57
N ALA A 179 9.40 -14.89 -12.65
CA ALA A 179 9.15 -15.51 -11.34
C ALA A 179 8.19 -14.67 -10.48
N VAL A 180 8.36 -13.33 -10.48
CA VAL A 180 7.46 -12.40 -9.79
C VAL A 180 6.04 -12.50 -10.37
N LEU A 181 5.90 -12.40 -11.70
CA LEU A 181 4.60 -12.52 -12.37
C LEU A 181 3.94 -13.87 -12.08
N ARG A 182 4.69 -14.95 -12.14
CA ARG A 182 4.20 -16.31 -11.85
C ARG A 182 3.66 -16.40 -10.42
N TYR A 183 4.38 -15.83 -9.45
CA TYR A 183 3.93 -15.81 -8.06
C TYR A 183 2.65 -14.99 -7.90
N GLN A 184 2.54 -13.82 -8.55
CA GLN A 184 1.34 -12.98 -8.54
C GLN A 184 0.13 -13.72 -9.10
N VAL A 185 0.28 -14.38 -10.25
CA VAL A 185 -0.80 -15.14 -10.91
C VAL A 185 -1.21 -16.34 -10.06
N ARG A 186 -0.27 -17.06 -9.45
CA ARG A 186 -0.57 -18.15 -8.51
C ARG A 186 -1.29 -17.68 -7.27
N THR A 187 -0.88 -16.55 -6.69
CA THR A 187 -1.55 -15.95 -5.54
C THR A 187 -2.99 -15.56 -5.89
N LEU A 188 -3.20 -14.97 -7.05
CA LEU A 188 -4.53 -14.60 -7.51
C LEU A 188 -5.40 -15.82 -7.84
N GLY A 189 -4.84 -16.86 -8.48
CA GLY A 189 -5.54 -18.12 -8.73
C GLY A 189 -5.93 -18.84 -7.44
N PHE A 190 -5.08 -18.77 -6.41
CA PHE A 190 -5.47 -19.24 -5.08
C PHE A 190 -6.54 -18.32 -4.47
N ALA A 191 -6.43 -17.01 -4.53
CA ALA A 191 -7.43 -16.06 -4.01
C ALA A 191 -8.82 -16.24 -4.63
N THR A 192 -8.88 -16.49 -5.93
CA THR A 192 -10.11 -16.70 -6.70
C THR A 192 -10.65 -18.15 -6.64
N MET A 193 -10.06 -19.01 -5.81
CA MET A 193 -10.47 -20.42 -5.62
C MET A 193 -10.35 -21.31 -6.89
N LEU A 194 -9.61 -20.88 -7.88
CA LEU A 194 -9.31 -21.70 -9.06
C LEU A 194 -8.41 -22.90 -8.73
N THR A 195 -7.66 -22.81 -7.65
CA THR A 195 -6.82 -23.90 -7.15
C THR A 195 -6.85 -23.98 -5.63
N SER A 196 -6.67 -25.18 -5.09
CA SER A 196 -6.41 -25.43 -3.67
C SER A 196 -4.91 -25.43 -3.33
N ALA A 197 -4.03 -25.41 -4.34
CA ALA A 197 -2.59 -25.35 -4.14
C ALA A 197 -2.15 -23.98 -3.60
N TYR A 198 -1.44 -24.00 -2.46
CA TYR A 198 -0.91 -22.78 -1.88
C TYR A 198 0.15 -22.13 -2.78
N PRO A 199 0.17 -20.79 -2.96
CA PRO A 199 1.12 -20.14 -3.83
C PRO A 199 2.57 -20.38 -3.43
N GLY A 200 3.37 -20.80 -4.41
CA GLY A 200 4.80 -21.08 -4.24
C GLY A 200 5.57 -20.86 -5.54
N GLY A 201 6.88 -21.21 -5.54
CA GLY A 201 7.72 -21.15 -6.75
C GLY A 201 8.26 -19.77 -7.08
N LEU A 202 8.36 -18.85 -6.12
CA LEU A 202 9.00 -17.55 -6.30
C LEU A 202 10.48 -17.68 -6.73
N PHE A 203 11.16 -18.74 -6.28
CA PHE A 203 12.55 -19.05 -6.66
C PHE A 203 12.66 -20.05 -7.83
N GLY A 204 11.60 -20.18 -8.62
CA GLY A 204 11.53 -21.10 -9.75
C GLY A 204 11.19 -22.55 -9.34
N ASP A 205 11.14 -23.42 -10.35
CA ASP A 205 10.93 -24.85 -10.13
C ASP A 205 12.26 -25.55 -9.80
N PRO A 206 12.26 -26.63 -9.02
CA PRO A 206 13.47 -27.39 -8.73
C PRO A 206 14.16 -27.86 -10.02
N GLN A 207 15.48 -27.80 -10.05
CA GLN A 207 16.25 -28.44 -11.12
C GLN A 207 16.05 -29.95 -11.03
N ALA A 208 15.81 -30.61 -12.16
CA ALA A 208 15.86 -32.06 -12.21
C ALA A 208 17.28 -32.50 -11.86
N GLN A 209 17.47 -33.24 -10.76
CA GLN A 209 18.78 -33.81 -10.44
C GLN A 209 19.11 -34.88 -11.47
N PRO A 210 20.28 -34.82 -12.11
CA PRO A 210 20.74 -35.90 -12.96
C PRO A 210 21.01 -37.15 -12.07
N GLY A 211 20.26 -38.20 -12.24
CA GLY A 211 20.57 -39.50 -11.61
C GLY A 211 19.50 -40.10 -10.68
N TYR A 212 18.51 -39.34 -10.24
CA TYR A 212 17.30 -39.96 -9.69
C TYR A 212 16.26 -40.01 -10.77
N GLY A 213 15.85 -41.21 -11.16
CA GLY A 213 14.80 -41.46 -12.14
C GLY A 213 13.66 -40.47 -11.87
N VAL A 214 13.21 -39.78 -12.92
CA VAL A 214 12.11 -38.82 -12.90
C VAL A 214 10.95 -39.50 -12.17
N GLN A 215 10.81 -39.24 -10.86
CA GLN A 215 9.49 -39.40 -10.27
C GLN A 215 8.60 -38.42 -11.00
N PRO A 216 7.58 -38.87 -11.72
CA PRO A 216 6.65 -37.99 -12.41
C PRO A 216 5.72 -37.36 -11.39
N GLY A 217 6.27 -36.43 -10.60
CA GLY A 217 5.53 -35.76 -9.54
C GLY A 217 4.91 -34.43 -9.99
N TYR A 218 5.20 -33.94 -11.17
CA TYR A 218 4.55 -32.77 -11.79
C TYR A 218 4.51 -32.86 -13.33
N GLY A 219 4.75 -34.05 -13.87
CA GLY A 219 4.43 -34.37 -15.25
C GLY A 219 3.01 -34.93 -15.30
N VAL A 220 2.21 -34.44 -16.21
CA VAL A 220 0.91 -35.01 -16.57
C VAL A 220 1.11 -36.52 -16.79
N GLN A 221 0.65 -37.37 -15.87
CA GLN A 221 0.54 -38.79 -16.13
C GLN A 221 -0.60 -38.99 -17.16
N PRO A 222 -0.34 -39.64 -18.29
CA PRO A 222 -1.42 -40.14 -19.13
C PRO A 222 -2.11 -41.27 -18.36
N GLY A 223 -3.29 -41.01 -17.82
CA GLY A 223 -4.08 -42.07 -17.20
C GLY A 223 -4.95 -41.73 -16.00
N TYR A 224 -4.89 -40.54 -15.43
CA TYR A 224 -5.87 -40.17 -14.43
C TYR A 224 -7.05 -39.47 -15.10
N GLY A 225 -8.17 -40.15 -15.11
CA GLY A 225 -9.42 -39.71 -15.71
C GLY A 225 -9.81 -38.31 -15.27
N VAL A 226 -9.75 -37.38 -16.19
CA VAL A 226 -10.44 -36.11 -16.13
C VAL A 226 -11.91 -36.44 -15.91
N GLN A 227 -12.50 -35.99 -14.80
CA GLN A 227 -13.93 -36.19 -14.62
C GLN A 227 -14.67 -35.55 -15.80
N PRO A 228 -15.64 -36.22 -16.45
CA PRO A 228 -16.25 -35.81 -17.70
C PRO A 228 -16.81 -34.40 -17.72
N GLU A 229 -17.20 -33.90 -16.56
CA GLU A 229 -17.85 -32.59 -16.39
C GLU A 229 -16.90 -31.39 -16.66
N TYR A 230 -15.60 -31.57 -16.39
CA TYR A 230 -14.60 -30.52 -16.67
C TYR A 230 -13.80 -30.75 -17.96
N ALA A 231 -13.86 -31.94 -18.53
CA ALA A 231 -13.21 -32.25 -19.81
C ALA A 231 -13.89 -31.52 -20.98
N GLN A 232 -15.17 -31.20 -20.87
CA GLN A 232 -15.92 -30.45 -21.89
C GLN A 232 -15.70 -28.94 -21.82
N ALA A 233 -15.16 -28.41 -20.71
CA ALA A 233 -14.93 -26.98 -20.51
C ALA A 233 -13.57 -26.47 -21.01
N GLY A 234 -12.80 -27.26 -21.78
CA GLY A 234 -11.52 -26.80 -22.35
C GLY A 234 -10.36 -26.67 -21.36
N TYR A 235 -10.47 -27.25 -20.16
CA TYR A 235 -9.41 -27.26 -19.15
C TYR A 235 -8.43 -28.44 -19.34
N GLY A 236 -8.29 -28.96 -20.57
CA GLY A 236 -7.36 -30.03 -20.89
C GLY A 236 -5.94 -29.75 -20.44
N ALA A 237 -5.23 -30.81 -20.03
CA ALA A 237 -3.79 -30.73 -19.86
C ALA A 237 -3.19 -30.08 -21.10
N PRO A 238 -2.23 -29.15 -20.94
CA PRO A 238 -1.62 -28.50 -22.07
C PRO A 238 -1.09 -29.58 -23.01
N ALA A 239 -1.62 -29.64 -24.24
CA ALA A 239 -1.09 -30.50 -25.29
C ALA A 239 0.42 -30.25 -25.38
N ALA A 240 1.21 -31.27 -25.56
CA ALA A 240 2.64 -31.17 -25.83
C ALA A 240 2.82 -30.04 -26.83
N GLY A 241 3.53 -28.96 -26.42
CA GLY A 241 3.45 -27.64 -27.05
C GLY A 241 3.62 -27.66 -28.54
N PRO A 242 2.88 -26.79 -29.24
CA PRO A 242 3.26 -26.50 -30.62
C PRO A 242 4.67 -25.89 -30.62
N ALA A 243 5.36 -26.06 -31.72
CA ALA A 243 6.74 -25.66 -31.99
C ALA A 243 6.98 -24.14 -31.85
N GLY A 244 6.74 -23.56 -30.68
CA GLY A 244 6.91 -22.16 -30.37
C GLY A 244 7.41 -21.96 -28.95
N GLY A 245 8.54 -22.55 -28.59
CA GLY A 245 9.46 -22.10 -27.52
C GLY A 245 8.95 -21.76 -26.12
N VAL A 246 7.70 -22.08 -25.76
CA VAL A 246 7.13 -21.72 -24.45
C VAL A 246 7.46 -22.80 -23.41
N SER A 247 8.11 -22.43 -22.31
CA SER A 247 8.48 -23.35 -21.23
C SER A 247 7.52 -23.27 -20.05
N TRP A 248 6.92 -24.39 -19.69
CA TRP A 248 6.07 -24.55 -18.49
C TRP A 248 6.90 -24.63 -17.19
N ARG A 249 8.17 -24.95 -17.29
CA ARG A 249 9.10 -24.97 -16.17
C ARG A 249 9.93 -23.69 -16.17
N LEU A 250 9.95 -23.00 -15.05
CA LEU A 250 10.78 -21.83 -14.85
C LEU A 250 11.95 -22.20 -13.94
N VAL A 251 13.11 -22.47 -14.55
CA VAL A 251 14.36 -22.73 -13.83
C VAL A 251 15.14 -21.42 -13.77
N LEU A 252 15.36 -20.92 -12.55
CA LEU A 252 16.11 -19.67 -12.37
C LEU A 252 17.62 -19.94 -12.33
N SER A 253 18.37 -19.13 -13.09
CA SER A 253 19.83 -19.06 -12.97
C SER A 253 20.24 -18.53 -11.59
N ALA A 254 21.50 -18.72 -11.20
CA ALA A 254 22.03 -18.18 -9.94
C ALA A 254 21.91 -16.65 -9.87
N ALA A 255 22.11 -15.95 -11.00
CA ALA A 255 21.93 -14.51 -11.09
C ALA A 255 20.46 -14.09 -10.89
N ALA A 256 19.52 -14.79 -11.52
CA ALA A 256 18.09 -14.51 -11.34
C ALA A 256 17.61 -14.75 -9.90
N ARG A 257 18.12 -15.78 -9.22
CA ARG A 257 17.81 -16.03 -7.80
C ARG A 257 18.31 -14.89 -6.90
N LYS A 258 19.55 -14.43 -7.12
CA LYS A 258 20.10 -13.27 -6.41
C LYS A 258 19.26 -12.02 -6.66
N LEU A 259 18.75 -11.84 -7.87
CA LEU A 259 17.89 -10.74 -8.23
C LEU A 259 16.54 -10.79 -7.50
N VAL A 260 15.91 -11.94 -7.39
CA VAL A 260 14.67 -12.11 -6.61
C VAL A 260 14.92 -11.80 -5.12
N ILE A 261 16.06 -12.22 -4.57
CA ILE A 261 16.46 -11.84 -3.21
C ILE A 261 16.64 -10.34 -3.09
N LEU A 262 17.28 -9.69 -4.08
CA LEU A 262 17.42 -8.24 -4.11
C LEU A 262 16.06 -7.53 -4.13
N PHE A 263 15.07 -8.05 -4.87
CA PHE A 263 13.71 -7.50 -4.85
C PHE A 263 13.07 -7.56 -3.47
N ILE A 264 13.26 -8.66 -2.75
CA ILE A 264 12.76 -8.81 -1.38
C ILE A 264 13.44 -7.80 -0.45
N VAL A 265 14.77 -7.73 -0.48
CA VAL A 265 15.53 -6.79 0.38
C VAL A 265 15.13 -5.34 0.09
N LEU A 266 15.10 -4.95 -1.18
CA LEU A 266 14.71 -3.60 -1.59
C LEU A 266 13.27 -3.27 -1.17
N GLY A 267 12.35 -4.22 -1.34
CA GLY A 267 10.95 -4.05 -0.91
C GLY A 267 10.80 -3.85 0.59
N VAL A 268 11.54 -4.62 1.40
CA VAL A 268 11.56 -4.45 2.86
C VAL A 268 12.12 -3.09 3.25
N VAL A 269 13.24 -2.68 2.65
CA VAL A 269 13.86 -1.37 2.93
C VAL A 269 12.93 -0.23 2.56
N LEU A 270 12.33 -0.26 1.36
CA LEU A 270 11.38 0.76 0.91
C LEU A 270 10.12 0.83 1.78
N ALA A 271 9.59 -0.33 2.20
CA ALA A 271 8.45 -0.39 3.11
C ALA A 271 8.78 0.20 4.49
N ALA A 272 9.97 -0.09 5.03
CA ALA A 272 10.44 0.46 6.29
C ALA A 272 10.63 1.99 6.22
N VAL A 273 11.26 2.49 5.15
CA VAL A 273 11.44 3.93 4.92
C VAL A 273 10.09 4.64 4.79
N ASN A 274 9.18 4.11 3.97
CA ASN A 274 7.85 4.69 3.82
C ASN A 274 7.08 4.68 5.15
N GLY A 275 7.15 3.59 5.91
CA GLY A 275 6.54 3.50 7.24
C GLY A 275 7.10 4.54 8.22
N ALA A 276 8.41 4.74 8.24
CA ALA A 276 9.06 5.75 9.07
C ALA A 276 8.64 7.18 8.69
N VAL A 277 8.58 7.49 7.38
CA VAL A 277 8.12 8.78 6.87
C VAL A 277 6.65 9.03 7.27
N GLN A 278 5.76 8.05 7.08
CA GLN A 278 4.35 8.18 7.46
C GLN A 278 4.18 8.36 8.97
N ALA A 279 4.96 7.64 9.79
CA ALA A 279 4.93 7.79 11.24
C ALA A 279 5.40 9.19 11.68
N ALA A 280 6.46 9.73 11.05
CA ALA A 280 6.95 11.07 11.31
C ALA A 280 5.91 12.14 10.93
N LEU A 281 5.28 12.03 9.76
CA LEU A 281 4.22 12.95 9.33
C LEU A 281 2.99 12.87 10.25
N ALA A 282 2.57 11.67 10.64
CA ALA A 282 1.46 11.50 11.58
C ALA A 282 1.78 12.06 12.98
N GLY A 283 3.01 11.83 13.47
CA GLY A 283 3.47 12.37 14.74
C GLY A 283 3.45 13.90 14.78
N ASN A 284 3.93 14.55 13.71
CA ASN A 284 3.91 16.02 13.59
C ASN A 284 2.48 16.59 13.57
N SER A 285 1.56 15.97 12.82
CA SER A 285 0.18 16.44 12.74
C SER A 285 -0.57 16.28 14.07
N VAL A 286 -0.33 15.19 14.80
CA VAL A 286 -0.93 14.99 16.13
C VAL A 286 -0.38 16.01 17.14
N SER A 287 0.93 16.28 17.13
CA SER A 287 1.53 17.27 18.03
C SER A 287 1.05 18.70 17.72
N ALA A 288 0.91 19.07 16.45
CA ALA A 288 0.39 20.37 16.03
C ALA A 288 -1.08 20.57 16.48
N LEU A 289 -1.92 19.56 16.26
CA LEU A 289 -3.32 19.61 16.69
C LEU A 289 -3.48 19.68 18.22
N SER A 290 -2.66 18.95 18.96
CA SER A 290 -2.67 18.98 20.44
C SER A 290 -2.23 20.33 20.97
N ALA A 291 -1.15 20.91 20.41
CA ALA A 291 -0.68 22.24 20.75
C ALA A 291 -1.71 23.32 20.43
N ALA A 292 -2.32 23.28 19.25
CA ALA A 292 -3.38 24.24 18.89
C ALA A 292 -4.57 24.20 19.85
N LYS A 293 -5.05 23.00 20.23
CA LYS A 293 -6.13 22.85 21.20
C LYS A 293 -5.78 23.44 22.56
N GLN A 294 -4.55 23.27 23.02
CA GLN A 294 -4.10 23.77 24.31
C GLN A 294 -4.00 25.29 24.28
N VAL A 295 -3.41 25.88 23.25
CA VAL A 295 -3.36 27.36 23.09
C VAL A 295 -4.77 27.97 23.07
N VAL A 296 -5.72 27.35 22.35
CA VAL A 296 -7.11 27.83 22.30
C VAL A 296 -7.80 27.72 23.66
N ALA A 297 -7.51 26.70 24.43
CA ALA A 297 -8.05 26.53 25.78
C ALA A 297 -7.50 27.60 26.75
N ASP A 298 -6.20 27.89 26.66
CA ASP A 298 -5.51 28.76 27.62
C ASP A 298 -5.69 30.28 27.32
N ILE A 299 -6.00 30.65 26.06
CA ILE A 299 -6.16 32.06 25.64
C ILE A 299 -7.43 32.73 26.22
N GLY A 300 -8.47 31.94 26.51
CA GLY A 300 -9.80 32.46 26.88
C GLY A 300 -9.76 33.54 27.95
N PRO A 301 -9.20 33.28 29.15
CA PRO A 301 -9.14 34.27 30.25
C PRO A 301 -8.39 35.55 29.88
N SER A 302 -7.34 35.45 29.08
CA SER A 302 -6.51 36.58 28.64
C SER A 302 -7.25 37.49 27.67
N ARG A 303 -7.98 36.88 26.75
CA ARG A 303 -8.83 37.56 25.77
C ARG A 303 -9.96 38.30 26.48
N ASP A 304 -10.67 37.63 27.39
CA ASP A 304 -11.73 38.23 28.16
C ASP A 304 -11.23 39.39 29.01
N ALA A 305 -10.03 39.31 29.57
CA ALA A 305 -9.42 40.37 30.35
C ALA A 305 -9.13 41.62 29.51
N LEU A 306 -8.64 41.44 28.26
CA LEU A 306 -8.35 42.52 27.32
C LEU A 306 -9.63 43.13 26.72
N ASP A 307 -10.58 42.28 26.30
CA ASP A 307 -11.83 42.73 25.66
C ASP A 307 -12.71 43.53 26.65
N ASN A 308 -12.73 43.16 27.92
CA ASN A 308 -13.50 43.84 28.95
C ASN A 308 -12.72 44.95 29.66
N TYR A 309 -11.48 45.20 29.28
CA TYR A 309 -10.62 46.16 29.98
C TYR A 309 -11.24 47.57 30.05
N SER A 310 -11.65 48.13 28.90
CA SER A 310 -12.22 49.48 28.82
C SER A 310 -13.50 49.62 29.68
N ALA A 311 -14.35 48.60 29.65
CA ALA A 311 -15.58 48.60 30.45
C ALA A 311 -15.27 48.55 31.96
N ASN A 312 -14.29 47.71 32.37
CA ASN A 312 -13.86 47.61 33.75
C ASN A 312 -13.22 48.89 34.27
N VAL A 313 -12.42 49.58 33.47
CA VAL A 313 -11.84 50.89 33.82
C VAL A 313 -12.93 51.96 33.93
N GLN A 314 -13.91 52.02 33.01
CA GLN A 314 -15.03 52.93 33.09
C GLN A 314 -15.88 52.73 34.37
N ALA A 315 -16.09 51.50 34.80
CA ALA A 315 -16.79 51.17 35.99
C ALA A 315 -16.12 51.69 37.30
N CYS A 316 -14.82 52.03 37.23
CA CYS A 316 -14.06 52.60 38.33
C CYS A 316 -14.41 54.07 38.67
N ASN A 317 -15.19 54.76 37.82
CA ASN A 317 -15.62 56.14 38.08
C ASN A 317 -14.45 57.07 38.43
N ASN A 318 -13.34 57.02 37.74
CA ASN A 318 -12.10 57.77 37.91
C ASN A 318 -11.37 57.54 39.27
N GLN A 319 -11.69 56.48 39.98
CA GLN A 319 -10.95 56.11 41.20
C GLN A 319 -9.63 55.39 40.81
N LEU A 320 -8.49 56.04 41.05
CA LEU A 320 -7.18 55.53 40.66
C LEU A 320 -6.91 54.13 41.21
N SER A 321 -7.18 53.92 42.48
CA SER A 321 -6.93 52.61 43.14
C SER A 321 -7.77 51.46 42.54
N CYS A 322 -8.96 51.78 42.02
CA CYS A 322 -9.79 50.79 41.30
C CYS A 322 -9.15 50.45 39.94
N VAL A 323 -8.74 51.47 39.18
CA VAL A 323 -8.09 51.30 37.85
C VAL A 323 -6.78 50.51 37.99
N GLU A 324 -5.95 50.85 38.99
CA GLU A 324 -4.71 50.06 39.30
C GLU A 324 -5.03 48.60 39.64
N GLY A 325 -6.18 48.37 40.32
CA GLY A 325 -6.67 47.02 40.61
C GLY A 325 -7.02 46.23 39.33
N VAL A 326 -7.63 46.89 38.36
CA VAL A 326 -7.96 46.32 37.03
C VAL A 326 -6.67 45.98 36.28
N ASP A 327 -5.73 46.93 36.22
CA ASP A 327 -4.44 46.74 35.53
C ASP A 327 -3.63 45.58 36.13
N ARG A 328 -3.58 45.49 37.46
CA ARG A 328 -2.92 44.41 38.18
C ARG A 328 -3.54 43.05 37.85
N LYS A 329 -4.85 43.00 37.74
CA LYS A 329 -5.56 41.76 37.38
C LYS A 329 -5.26 41.35 35.94
N VAL A 330 -5.29 42.28 34.99
CA VAL A 330 -4.94 42.03 33.60
C VAL A 330 -3.50 41.56 33.46
N ALA A 331 -2.56 42.28 34.12
CA ALA A 331 -1.15 41.88 34.16
C ALA A 331 -0.94 40.45 34.67
N ALA A 332 -1.63 40.09 35.76
CA ALA A 332 -1.54 38.73 36.32
C ALA A 332 -2.07 37.67 35.36
N THR A 333 -3.22 37.95 34.73
CA THR A 333 -3.82 37.01 33.74
C THR A 333 -2.93 36.79 32.52
N LEU A 334 -2.38 37.87 31.95
CA LEU A 334 -1.46 37.79 30.82
C LEU A 334 -0.15 37.07 31.19
N ASN A 335 0.38 37.32 32.40
CA ASN A 335 1.59 36.59 32.82
C ASN A 335 1.35 35.09 33.00
N THR A 336 0.16 34.69 33.47
CA THR A 336 -0.23 33.29 33.56
C THR A 336 -0.25 32.65 32.17
N PHE A 337 -0.92 33.29 31.21
CA PHE A 337 -0.99 32.81 29.86
C PHE A 337 0.38 32.75 29.18
N ALA A 338 1.26 33.72 29.39
CA ALA A 338 2.64 33.68 28.86
C ALA A 338 3.45 32.49 29.44
N ALA A 339 3.21 32.13 30.72
CA ALA A 339 3.83 30.97 31.35
C ALA A 339 3.29 29.66 30.77
N GLU A 340 1.97 29.55 30.59
CA GLU A 340 1.32 28.41 29.95
C GLU A 340 1.82 28.17 28.55
N LEU A 341 1.91 29.22 27.70
CA LEU A 341 2.46 29.12 26.33
C LEU A 341 3.87 28.53 26.32
N ARG A 342 4.74 28.92 27.29
CA ARG A 342 6.10 28.35 27.39
C ARG A 342 6.11 26.88 27.80
N GLY A 343 5.05 26.40 28.45
CA GLY A 343 4.90 25.00 28.85
C GLY A 343 4.34 24.08 27.77
N ILE A 344 3.74 24.62 26.71
CA ILE A 344 3.15 23.81 25.65
C ILE A 344 4.24 23.20 24.77
N ALA A 345 4.21 21.87 24.60
CA ALA A 345 5.09 21.18 23.67
C ALA A 345 4.69 21.50 22.21
N MET A 346 5.49 22.32 21.53
CA MET A 346 5.27 22.76 20.16
C MET A 346 6.00 21.88 19.16
N PRO A 347 5.43 21.61 17.97
CA PRO A 347 6.18 21.07 16.85
C PRO A 347 7.28 22.04 16.42
N SER A 348 8.35 21.51 15.80
CA SER A 348 9.57 22.27 15.48
C SER A 348 9.31 23.56 14.68
N GLN A 349 8.36 23.51 13.71
CA GLN A 349 7.98 24.66 12.90
C GLN A 349 7.26 25.77 13.68
N ALA A 350 6.59 25.46 14.78
CA ALA A 350 5.82 26.41 15.57
C ALA A 350 6.55 26.96 16.81
N THR A 351 7.71 26.39 17.17
CA THR A 351 8.46 26.76 18.38
C THR A 351 8.82 28.26 18.41
N THR A 352 9.32 28.80 17.30
CA THR A 352 9.70 30.22 17.22
C THR A 352 8.48 31.14 17.31
N ALA A 353 7.38 30.79 16.64
CA ALA A 353 6.15 31.56 16.66
C ALA A 353 5.51 31.57 18.07
N ASN A 354 5.50 30.43 18.77
CA ASN A 354 5.03 30.35 20.15
C ASN A 354 5.87 31.20 21.11
N ALA A 355 7.19 31.15 20.97
CA ALA A 355 8.08 32.00 21.76
C ALA A 355 7.84 33.50 21.52
N ALA A 356 7.56 33.90 20.28
CA ALA A 356 7.22 35.28 19.92
C ALA A 356 5.89 35.70 20.56
N LEU A 357 4.87 34.83 20.53
CA LEU A 357 3.58 35.09 21.19
C LEU A 357 3.75 35.23 22.70
N ALA A 358 4.45 34.31 23.34
CA ALA A 358 4.72 34.38 24.78
C ALA A 358 5.47 35.66 25.19
N ALA A 359 6.39 36.10 24.35
CA ALA A 359 7.14 37.35 24.56
C ALA A 359 6.23 38.58 24.42
N ALA A 360 5.38 38.66 23.38
CA ALA A 360 4.44 39.76 23.18
C ALA A 360 3.42 39.87 24.32
N VAL A 361 2.91 38.74 24.80
CA VAL A 361 2.00 38.68 25.94
C VAL A 361 2.68 39.15 27.23
N SER A 362 3.90 38.68 27.48
CA SER A 362 4.69 39.07 28.66
C SER A 362 5.07 40.57 28.65
N ASP A 363 5.43 41.14 27.48
CA ASP A 363 5.71 42.57 27.31
C ASP A 363 4.45 43.44 27.63
N THR A 364 3.31 42.99 27.12
CA THR A 364 2.03 43.67 27.41
C THR A 364 1.66 43.57 28.88
N ALA A 365 1.86 42.43 29.54
CA ALA A 365 1.66 42.26 30.97
C ALA A 365 2.53 43.20 31.81
N ALA A 366 3.80 43.39 31.43
CA ALA A 366 4.72 44.31 32.09
C ALA A 366 4.21 45.78 32.05
N LYS A 367 3.65 46.20 30.91
CA LYS A 367 3.08 47.56 30.78
C LYS A 367 1.86 47.77 31.70
N PHE A 368 0.98 46.79 31.79
CA PHE A 368 -0.13 46.84 32.76
C PHE A 368 0.34 46.83 34.20
N ALA A 369 1.39 46.07 34.50
CA ALA A 369 1.97 46.04 35.84
C ALA A 369 2.58 47.40 36.20
N GLU A 370 3.26 48.09 35.27
CA GLU A 370 3.80 49.45 35.47
C GLU A 370 2.68 50.42 35.73
N LEU A 371 1.62 50.44 34.93
CA LEU A 371 0.46 51.32 35.13
C LEU A 371 -0.22 51.06 36.50
N SER A 372 -0.25 49.84 36.98
CA SER A 372 -0.85 49.46 38.27
C SER A 372 -0.13 50.04 39.51
N THR A 373 1.01 50.71 39.33
CA THR A 373 1.84 51.28 40.39
C THR A 373 2.03 52.80 40.27
N ALA A 374 1.24 53.46 39.44
CA ALA A 374 1.36 54.89 39.16
C ALA A 374 1.07 55.73 40.45
N PRO A 375 1.96 56.67 40.82
CA PRO A 375 1.85 57.37 42.10
C PRO A 375 0.73 58.42 42.18
N SER A 376 0.11 58.74 41.05
CA SER A 376 -0.98 59.74 40.94
C SER A 376 -1.79 59.56 39.67
N ALA A 377 -3.04 60.05 39.64
CA ALA A 377 -3.90 60.00 38.45
C ALA A 377 -3.27 60.72 37.25
N THR A 378 -2.60 61.87 37.48
CA THR A 378 -1.90 62.61 36.41
C THR A 378 -0.78 61.80 35.83
N LYS A 379 0.00 61.13 36.66
CA LYS A 379 1.12 60.29 36.22
C LYS A 379 0.57 59.04 35.48
N TYR A 380 -0.47 58.41 35.99
CA TYR A 380 -1.17 57.30 35.33
C TYR A 380 -1.59 57.66 33.90
N ILE A 381 -2.28 58.81 33.72
CA ILE A 381 -2.74 59.22 32.40
C ILE A 381 -1.55 59.42 31.42
N SER A 382 -0.47 60.08 31.91
CA SER A 382 0.70 60.32 31.06
C SER A 382 1.43 59.03 30.69
N GLU A 383 1.52 58.08 31.61
CA GLU A 383 2.12 56.77 31.36
C GLU A 383 1.23 55.90 30.46
N ALA A 384 -0.09 55.88 30.67
CA ALA A 384 -1.02 55.16 29.81
C ALA A 384 -0.96 55.64 28.35
N GLN A 385 -0.89 56.97 28.15
CA GLN A 385 -0.73 57.54 26.82
C GLN A 385 0.62 57.22 26.19
N ALA A 386 1.68 57.15 26.94
CA ALA A 386 3.04 56.83 26.48
C ALA A 386 3.29 55.34 26.33
N SER A 387 2.51 54.47 26.95
CA SER A 387 2.77 53.02 27.03
C SER A 387 2.67 52.30 25.70
N GLY A 388 1.90 52.82 24.73
CA GLY A 388 1.63 52.12 23.47
C GLY A 388 0.92 50.76 23.66
N LEU A 389 0.01 50.70 24.64
CA LEU A 389 -0.76 49.46 24.94
C LEU A 389 -1.50 48.92 23.73
N GLN A 390 -2.18 49.80 22.95
CA GLN A 390 -2.86 49.34 21.74
C GLN A 390 -1.89 48.62 20.78
N GLN A 391 -0.72 49.21 20.53
CA GLN A 391 0.29 48.61 19.67
C GLN A 391 0.79 47.26 20.24
N SER A 392 0.84 47.09 21.56
CA SER A 392 1.23 45.84 22.19
C SER A 392 0.14 44.75 22.02
N VAL A 393 -1.13 45.11 22.14
CA VAL A 393 -2.26 44.21 21.84
C VAL A 393 -2.26 43.79 20.36
N ASP A 394 -2.01 44.74 19.45
CA ASP A 394 -1.89 44.39 18.02
C ASP A 394 -0.74 43.41 17.73
N LYS A 395 0.39 43.55 18.44
CA LYS A 395 1.50 42.56 18.38
C LYS A 395 1.11 41.18 18.87
N ILE A 396 0.29 41.10 19.94
CA ILE A 396 -0.24 39.80 20.41
C ILE A 396 -1.09 39.16 19.32
N ASN A 397 -2.02 39.91 18.72
CA ASN A 397 -2.88 39.40 17.66
C ASN A 397 -2.05 38.90 16.46
N GLN A 398 -1.06 39.68 16.01
CA GLN A 398 -0.18 39.30 14.91
C GLN A 398 0.65 38.04 15.26
N ALA A 399 1.16 37.93 16.48
CA ALA A 399 1.93 36.77 16.91
C ALA A 399 1.03 35.52 17.02
N TYR A 400 -0.23 35.70 17.43
CA TYR A 400 -1.20 34.60 17.47
C TYR A 400 -1.52 34.08 16.07
N ASP A 401 -1.75 34.95 15.08
CA ASP A 401 -1.99 34.58 13.69
C ASP A 401 -0.79 33.86 13.09
N ASN A 402 0.43 34.33 13.39
CA ASN A 402 1.67 33.69 12.97
C ASN A 402 1.82 32.28 13.57
N LEU A 403 1.43 32.09 14.84
CA LEU A 403 1.42 30.77 15.47
C LEU A 403 0.38 29.85 14.81
N GLY A 404 -0.81 30.36 14.51
CA GLY A 404 -1.85 29.62 13.79
C GLY A 404 -1.37 29.13 12.43
N THR A 405 -0.68 30.01 11.69
CA THR A 405 -0.07 29.66 10.39
C THR A 405 1.02 28.58 10.54
N ALA A 406 1.89 28.70 11.54
CA ALA A 406 2.95 27.73 11.80
C ALA A 406 2.44 26.38 12.28
N LEU A 407 1.27 26.31 12.91
CA LEU A 407 0.62 25.07 13.34
C LEU A 407 -0.15 24.40 12.20
N SER A 408 -0.49 25.14 11.15
CA SER A 408 -1.22 24.62 9.98
C SER A 408 -0.30 24.20 8.82
N SER A 409 0.98 24.57 8.85
CA SER A 409 2.01 24.19 7.87
C SER A 409 2.70 22.87 8.27
#